data_f961e60f2c709c10d2a9821e5dee40b2
#
_entry.id   f961e60f2c709c10d2a9821e5dee40b2
#
_cell.length_a   1.000
_cell.length_b   1.000
_cell.length_c   1.000
_cell.angle_alpha   90.00
_cell.angle_beta   90.00
_cell.angle_gamma   90.00
#
_symmetry.space_group_name_H-M   'P 1'
#
loop_
_entity.id
_entity.type
_entity.pdbx_description
1 polymer ?
#
loop_
_entity_poly.entity_id
_entity_poly.type
_entity_poly.pdbx_seq_one_letter_code
_entity_poly.pdbx_strand_id
1 'polypeptide(L)'
;MLVRLEDIRVRTIEKKDNAALAKLIRSTLKEFGANHPGTVYYDESTNHLFDVFQKSHSIYFVAEWNNEIVGGGGIFPTEDLPDDTCELVKMYLYPQVRGIGLGKLLIQKCIDFARNNDYKNIYLETMPELKQALKTYEKLGFEYIDHAIGNSGHFGCDLWMLKKL
;
A
#
# COMPACT_ATOMS: atom_id res chain seq x y z
N MET A 1 9.99 -4.51 -24.02
CA MET A 1 11.18 -4.73 -23.17
C MET A 1 10.74 -5.26 -21.83
N LEU A 2 11.33 -6.36 -21.37
CA LEU A 2 11.01 -6.92 -20.07
C LEU A 2 11.67 -6.10 -18.98
N VAL A 3 10.87 -5.66 -18.00
CA VAL A 3 11.35 -4.99 -16.79
C VAL A 3 11.88 -6.04 -15.81
N ARG A 4 13.05 -5.80 -15.25
CA ARG A 4 13.62 -6.66 -14.20
C ARG A 4 13.64 -5.90 -12.88
N LEU A 5 13.60 -6.64 -11.78
CA LEU A 5 13.60 -6.01 -10.46
C LEU A 5 14.82 -5.11 -10.23
N GLU A 6 15.99 -5.50 -10.77
CA GLU A 6 17.23 -4.72 -10.67
C GLU A 6 17.18 -3.38 -11.41
N ASP A 7 16.23 -3.21 -12.36
CA ASP A 7 16.03 -1.96 -13.10
C ASP A 7 15.15 -0.97 -12.33
N ILE A 8 14.54 -1.39 -11.22
CA ILE A 8 13.63 -0.58 -10.42
C ILE A 8 14.39 0.09 -9.28
N ARG A 9 14.20 1.39 -9.15
CA ARG A 9 14.69 2.16 -8.01
C ARG A 9 13.56 2.35 -7.02
N VAL A 10 13.79 2.00 -5.76
CA VAL A 10 12.83 2.25 -4.67
C VAL A 10 13.37 3.35 -3.77
N ARG A 11 12.55 4.34 -3.49
CA ARG A 11 12.87 5.48 -2.61
C ARG A 11 11.64 5.95 -1.84
N THR A 12 11.83 6.85 -0.89
CA THR A 12 10.69 7.49 -0.20
C THR A 12 10.01 8.52 -1.11
N ILE A 13 8.74 8.78 -0.83
CA ILE A 13 7.92 9.74 -1.59
C ILE A 13 8.50 11.16 -1.54
N GLU A 14 8.36 11.87 -2.66
CA GLU A 14 8.66 13.30 -2.79
C GLU A 14 7.40 14.05 -3.24
N LYS A 15 7.35 15.35 -3.00
CA LYS A 15 6.18 16.18 -3.34
C LYS A 15 5.79 16.10 -4.82
N LYS A 16 6.78 16.00 -5.70
CA LYS A 16 6.57 15.87 -7.15
C LYS A 16 5.81 14.61 -7.56
N ASP A 17 5.71 13.62 -6.67
CA ASP A 17 5.12 12.32 -6.98
C ASP A 17 3.59 12.29 -6.86
N ASN A 18 2.98 13.31 -6.24
CA ASN A 18 1.56 13.33 -5.92
C ASN A 18 0.66 12.98 -7.11
N ALA A 19 0.83 13.66 -8.25
CA ALA A 19 -0.02 13.46 -9.42
C ALA A 19 0.16 12.07 -10.04
N ALA A 20 1.40 11.60 -10.15
CA ALA A 20 1.70 10.28 -10.71
C ALA A 20 1.16 9.15 -9.83
N LEU A 21 1.25 9.30 -8.50
CA LEU A 21 0.71 8.32 -7.55
C LEU A 21 -0.82 8.29 -7.57
N ALA A 22 -1.48 9.45 -7.62
CA ALA A 22 -2.94 9.50 -7.73
C ALA A 22 -3.43 8.77 -8.98
N LYS A 23 -2.75 8.96 -10.09
CA LYS A 23 -3.05 8.26 -11.35
C LYS A 23 -2.84 6.75 -11.23
N LEU A 24 -1.70 6.32 -10.68
CA LEU A 24 -1.40 4.90 -10.46
C LEU A 24 -2.48 4.23 -9.61
N ILE A 25 -2.82 4.83 -8.48
CA ILE A 25 -3.79 4.26 -7.53
C ILE A 25 -5.16 4.12 -8.17
N ARG A 26 -5.67 5.19 -8.77
CA ARG A 26 -7.01 5.19 -9.36
C ARG A 26 -7.12 4.30 -10.58
N SER A 27 -6.13 4.31 -11.47
CA SER A 27 -6.14 3.44 -12.65
C SER A 27 -6.06 1.96 -12.28
N THR A 28 -5.28 1.62 -11.23
CA THR A 28 -5.18 0.23 -10.76
C THR A 28 -6.48 -0.24 -10.15
N LEU A 29 -7.12 0.55 -9.29
CA LEU A 29 -8.42 0.19 -8.72
C LEU A 29 -9.48 0.03 -9.80
N LYS A 30 -9.51 0.92 -10.77
CA LYS A 30 -10.44 0.83 -11.91
C LYS A 30 -10.20 -0.42 -12.75
N GLU A 31 -8.94 -0.77 -13.00
CA GLU A 31 -8.55 -1.98 -13.73
C GLU A 31 -9.18 -3.24 -13.14
N PHE A 32 -9.21 -3.35 -11.81
CA PHE A 32 -9.74 -4.51 -11.08
C PHE A 32 -11.22 -4.37 -10.70
N GLY A 33 -11.92 -3.34 -11.16
CA GLY A 33 -13.31 -3.10 -10.78
C GLY A 33 -13.50 -2.72 -9.31
N ALA A 34 -12.42 -2.24 -8.66
CA ALA A 34 -12.41 -1.90 -7.24
C ALA A 34 -12.58 -0.39 -6.99
N ASN A 35 -13.12 0.34 -7.97
CA ASN A 35 -13.33 1.80 -7.92
C ASN A 35 -14.73 2.17 -7.43
N HIS A 36 -15.24 1.48 -6.41
CA HIS A 36 -16.56 1.75 -5.85
C HIS A 36 -16.49 2.66 -4.61
N PRO A 37 -17.61 3.25 -4.16
CA PRO A 37 -17.64 4.13 -3.00
C PRO A 37 -17.10 3.46 -1.73
N GLY A 38 -16.45 4.25 -0.87
CA GLY A 38 -15.85 3.76 0.37
C GLY A 38 -14.48 3.12 0.20
N THR A 39 -13.83 3.34 -0.95
CA THR A 39 -12.46 2.87 -1.23
C THR A 39 -11.52 4.05 -1.40
N VAL A 40 -10.22 3.76 -1.45
CA VAL A 40 -9.15 4.75 -1.70
C VAL A 40 -9.36 5.54 -2.99
N TYR A 41 -10.08 4.99 -3.98
CA TYR A 41 -10.38 5.67 -5.23
C TYR A 41 -11.04 7.04 -5.03
N TYR A 42 -11.92 7.16 -4.03
CA TYR A 42 -12.67 8.38 -3.74
C TYR A 42 -12.05 9.26 -2.66
N ASP A 43 -10.93 8.84 -2.06
CA ASP A 43 -10.24 9.63 -1.05
C ASP A 43 -9.61 10.88 -1.67
N GLU A 44 -9.92 12.05 -1.12
CA GLU A 44 -9.25 13.30 -1.50
C GLU A 44 -7.75 13.25 -1.17
N SER A 45 -7.38 12.59 -0.08
CA SER A 45 -5.99 12.41 0.34
C SER A 45 -5.13 11.71 -0.72
N THR A 46 -5.73 10.94 -1.64
CA THR A 46 -5.01 10.30 -2.75
C THR A 46 -4.32 11.33 -3.65
N ASN A 47 -4.79 12.57 -3.70
CA ASN A 47 -4.17 13.65 -4.46
C ASN A 47 -2.98 14.31 -3.75
N HIS A 48 -2.80 14.04 -2.45
CA HIS A 48 -1.85 14.75 -1.58
C HIS A 48 -1.03 13.78 -0.73
N LEU A 49 -0.59 12.66 -1.30
CA LEU A 49 0.08 11.60 -0.53
C LEU A 49 1.35 12.07 0.16
N PHE A 50 2.12 12.95 -0.48
CA PHE A 50 3.32 13.49 0.17
C PHE A 50 2.98 14.15 1.50
N ASP A 51 1.94 14.98 1.53
CA ASP A 51 1.53 15.67 2.76
C ASP A 51 1.00 14.70 3.82
N VAL A 52 0.24 13.69 3.40
CA VAL A 52 -0.28 12.64 4.29
C VAL A 52 0.86 11.93 5.01
N PHE A 53 1.93 11.58 4.29
CA PHE A 53 3.04 10.80 4.81
C PHE A 53 4.15 11.65 5.45
N GLN A 54 3.90 12.94 5.72
CA GLN A 54 4.75 13.73 6.61
C GLN A 54 4.46 13.46 8.09
N LYS A 55 3.39 12.75 8.40
CA LYS A 55 3.05 12.34 9.76
C LYS A 55 4.14 11.44 10.35
N SER A 56 4.49 11.67 11.62
CA SER A 56 5.47 10.83 12.31
C SER A 56 5.02 9.37 12.37
N HIS A 57 5.98 8.45 12.35
CA HIS A 57 5.74 7.00 12.33
C HIS A 57 4.99 6.50 11.08
N SER A 58 5.03 7.29 10.00
CA SER A 58 4.52 6.91 8.68
C SER A 58 5.64 6.97 7.63
N ILE A 59 5.46 6.23 6.54
CA ILE A 59 6.35 6.26 5.38
C ILE A 59 5.58 5.82 4.14
N TYR A 60 5.96 6.35 2.99
CA TYR A 60 5.50 5.86 1.71
C TYR A 60 6.69 5.64 0.77
N PHE A 61 6.82 4.42 0.28
CA PHE A 61 7.85 4.06 -0.70
C PHE A 61 7.28 4.16 -2.11
N VAL A 62 8.07 4.70 -3.03
CA VAL A 62 7.74 4.73 -4.46
C VAL A 62 8.76 3.91 -5.23
N ALA A 63 8.28 3.26 -6.27
CA ALA A 63 9.11 2.51 -7.20
C ALA A 63 9.16 3.25 -8.54
N GLU A 64 10.36 3.47 -9.05
CA GLU A 64 10.62 4.13 -10.32
C GLU A 64 11.26 3.18 -11.32
N TRP A 65 10.83 3.28 -12.57
CA TRP A 65 11.47 2.68 -13.72
C TRP A 65 11.57 3.72 -14.83
N ASN A 66 12.77 3.94 -15.34
CA ASN A 66 13.04 4.97 -16.35
C ASN A 66 12.53 6.36 -15.94
N ASN A 67 12.72 6.73 -14.67
CA ASN A 67 12.28 8.00 -14.07
C ASN A 67 10.75 8.19 -13.99
N GLU A 68 9.99 7.14 -14.22
CA GLU A 68 8.53 7.16 -14.06
C GLU A 68 8.10 6.34 -12.85
N ILE A 69 7.08 6.80 -12.12
CA ILE A 69 6.49 6.06 -11.00
C ILE A 69 5.74 4.85 -11.56
N VAL A 70 6.09 3.66 -11.08
CA VAL A 70 5.47 2.40 -11.52
C VAL A 70 4.80 1.63 -10.38
N GLY A 71 5.04 2.02 -9.15
CA GLY A 71 4.44 1.39 -7.98
C GLY A 71 4.70 2.16 -6.71
N GLY A 72 4.05 1.72 -5.63
CA GLY A 72 4.25 2.29 -4.31
C GLY A 72 3.45 1.58 -3.24
N GLY A 73 3.79 1.86 -1.99
CA GLY A 73 3.10 1.36 -0.81
C GLY A 73 3.68 1.97 0.45
N GLY A 74 2.91 1.96 1.52
CA GLY A 74 3.35 2.62 2.75
C GLY A 74 2.77 2.07 4.03
N ILE A 75 3.25 2.64 5.12
CA ILE A 75 2.81 2.38 6.50
C ILE A 75 2.24 3.68 7.08
N PHE A 76 1.09 3.56 7.73
CA PHE A 76 0.41 4.71 8.34
C PHE A 76 -0.14 4.35 9.73
N PRO A 77 -0.05 5.27 10.70
CA PRO A 77 -0.67 5.08 12.02
C PRO A 77 -2.14 5.48 11.95
N THR A 78 -2.96 4.61 11.37
CA THR A 78 -4.38 4.86 11.14
C THR A 78 -5.12 5.09 12.45
N GLU A 79 -6.06 6.03 12.42
CA GLU A 79 -6.88 6.43 13.57
C GLU A 79 -7.59 5.22 14.19
N ASP A 80 -7.65 5.19 15.50
CA ASP A 80 -8.29 4.16 16.32
C ASP A 80 -7.70 2.74 16.22
N LEU A 81 -6.55 2.56 15.55
CA LEU A 81 -5.78 1.34 15.71
C LEU A 81 -5.08 1.34 17.08
N PRO A 82 -4.80 0.16 17.65
CA PRO A 82 -3.92 0.08 18.83
C PRO A 82 -2.59 0.77 18.57
N ASP A 83 -1.99 1.36 19.61
CA ASP A 83 -0.74 2.13 19.50
C ASP A 83 0.42 1.32 18.91
N ASP A 84 0.41 0.01 19.09
CA ASP A 84 1.43 -0.90 18.57
C ASP A 84 1.12 -1.45 17.16
N THR A 85 0.07 -0.97 16.53
CA THR A 85 -0.43 -1.47 15.23
C THR A 85 -0.46 -0.35 14.20
N CYS A 86 0.12 -0.60 13.04
CA CYS A 86 0.04 0.30 11.89
C CYS A 86 -0.74 -0.36 10.75
N GLU A 87 -1.05 0.42 9.73
CA GLU A 87 -1.73 -0.07 8.53
C GLU A 87 -0.79 -0.04 7.33
N LEU A 88 -0.77 -1.14 6.56
CA LEU A 88 -0.17 -1.19 5.23
C LEU A 88 -1.18 -0.60 4.26
N VAL A 89 -0.81 0.48 3.57
CA VAL A 89 -1.75 1.28 2.79
C VAL A 89 -1.23 1.53 1.38
N LYS A 90 -2.17 1.66 0.45
CA LYS A 90 -1.95 2.17 -0.91
C LYS A 90 -0.82 1.43 -1.66
N MET A 91 -0.83 0.08 -1.55
CA MET A 91 0.10 -0.82 -2.22
C MET A 91 -0.41 -1.14 -3.62
N TYR A 92 0.14 -0.48 -4.64
CA TYR A 92 -0.29 -0.64 -6.03
C TYR A 92 0.89 -0.68 -6.98
N LEU A 93 0.76 -1.46 -8.06
CA LEU A 93 1.77 -1.62 -9.11
C LEU A 93 1.11 -1.53 -10.48
N TYR A 94 1.76 -0.86 -11.43
CA TYR A 94 1.34 -0.95 -12.83
C TYR A 94 1.59 -2.37 -13.38
N PRO A 95 0.79 -2.82 -14.39
CA PRO A 95 0.88 -4.18 -14.92
C PRO A 95 2.28 -4.60 -15.37
N GLN A 96 3.04 -3.68 -15.98
CA GLN A 96 4.37 -4.01 -16.54
C GLN A 96 5.43 -4.37 -15.49
N VAL A 97 5.18 -4.07 -14.22
CA VAL A 97 6.12 -4.38 -13.13
C VAL A 97 5.59 -5.43 -12.16
N ARG A 98 4.52 -6.12 -12.52
CA ARG A 98 3.97 -7.22 -11.72
C ARG A 98 4.70 -8.52 -12.03
N GLY A 99 4.75 -9.43 -11.05
CA GLY A 99 5.31 -10.76 -11.23
C GLY A 99 6.84 -10.83 -11.24
N ILE A 100 7.52 -9.73 -10.90
CA ILE A 100 8.99 -9.67 -10.84
C ILE A 100 9.53 -9.56 -9.41
N GLY A 101 8.65 -9.64 -8.40
CA GLY A 101 9.03 -9.53 -6.98
C GLY A 101 8.98 -8.11 -6.41
N LEU A 102 8.51 -7.12 -7.16
CA LEU A 102 8.46 -5.73 -6.69
C LEU A 102 7.46 -5.56 -5.53
N GLY A 103 6.27 -6.16 -5.62
CA GLY A 103 5.29 -6.09 -4.54
C GLY A 103 5.85 -6.65 -3.23
N LYS A 104 6.49 -7.81 -3.30
CA LYS A 104 7.15 -8.41 -2.15
C LYS A 104 8.24 -7.51 -1.58
N LEU A 105 9.04 -6.89 -2.44
CA LEU A 105 10.11 -5.96 -2.02
C LEU A 105 9.53 -4.76 -1.27
N LEU A 106 8.49 -4.12 -1.83
CA LEU A 106 7.86 -2.95 -1.21
C LEU A 106 7.24 -3.31 0.14
N ILE A 107 6.53 -4.44 0.22
CA ILE A 107 5.92 -4.89 1.48
C ILE A 107 7.00 -5.21 2.51
N GLN A 108 8.10 -5.85 2.10
CA GLN A 108 9.20 -6.15 3.02
C GLN A 108 9.84 -4.86 3.58
N LYS A 109 10.01 -3.83 2.75
CA LYS A 109 10.48 -2.52 3.20
C LYS A 109 9.51 -1.88 4.22
N CYS A 110 8.22 -2.04 4.00
CA CYS A 110 7.19 -1.59 4.95
C CYS A 110 7.27 -2.36 6.27
N ILE A 111 7.46 -3.68 6.21
CA ILE A 111 7.63 -4.51 7.41
C ILE A 111 8.86 -4.08 8.20
N ASP A 112 9.99 -3.86 7.52
CA ASP A 112 11.22 -3.43 8.18
C ASP A 112 11.06 -2.05 8.84
N PHE A 113 10.39 -1.11 8.16
CA PHE A 113 10.07 0.20 8.73
C PHE A 113 9.20 0.05 9.97
N ALA A 114 8.16 -0.78 9.92
CA ALA A 114 7.26 -0.98 11.04
C ALA A 114 8.00 -1.53 12.27
N ARG A 115 8.87 -2.53 12.07
CA ARG A 115 9.71 -3.06 13.14
C ARG A 115 10.62 -2.00 13.74
N ASN A 116 11.26 -1.18 12.91
CA ASN A 116 12.18 -0.13 13.35
C ASN A 116 11.47 1.04 14.04
N ASN A 117 10.16 1.12 13.93
CA ASN A 117 9.32 2.14 14.58
C ASN A 117 8.47 1.56 15.72
N ASP A 118 8.88 0.42 16.27
CA ASP A 118 8.30 -0.22 17.45
C ASP A 118 6.86 -0.73 17.27
N TYR A 119 6.39 -0.86 16.04
CA TYR A 119 5.13 -1.52 15.79
C TYR A 119 5.24 -3.02 16.02
N LYS A 120 4.19 -3.63 16.55
CA LYS A 120 4.09 -5.08 16.81
C LYS A 120 3.21 -5.79 15.79
N ASN A 121 2.33 -5.06 15.13
CA ASN A 121 1.38 -5.62 14.17
C ASN A 121 1.25 -4.70 12.96
N ILE A 122 0.95 -5.30 11.80
CA ILE A 122 0.55 -4.58 10.60
C ILE A 122 -0.85 -5.06 10.21
N TYR A 123 -1.77 -4.13 10.09
CA TYR A 123 -3.14 -4.32 9.62
C TYR A 123 -3.25 -3.89 8.15
N LEU A 124 -4.15 -4.49 7.39
CA LEU A 124 -4.51 -4.00 6.07
C LEU A 124 -5.99 -4.25 5.75
N GLU A 125 -6.52 -3.43 4.88
CA GLU A 125 -7.85 -3.56 4.31
C GLU A 125 -7.73 -3.77 2.80
N THR A 126 -8.48 -4.69 2.24
CA THR A 126 -8.41 -5.04 0.83
C THR A 126 -9.75 -5.53 0.31
N MET A 127 -9.75 -5.98 -0.93
CA MET A 127 -10.95 -6.40 -1.64
C MET A 127 -10.68 -7.71 -2.39
N PRO A 128 -11.72 -8.58 -2.55
CA PRO A 128 -11.53 -9.86 -3.24
C PRO A 128 -11.12 -9.72 -4.71
N GLU A 129 -11.40 -8.58 -5.34
CA GLU A 129 -10.98 -8.29 -6.71
C GLU A 129 -9.47 -8.24 -6.89
N LEU A 130 -8.72 -7.90 -5.83
CA LEU A 130 -7.26 -7.75 -5.84
C LEU A 130 -6.55 -9.09 -5.56
N LYS A 131 -6.84 -10.11 -6.34
CA LYS A 131 -6.42 -11.51 -6.11
C LYS A 131 -4.91 -11.70 -6.00
N GLN A 132 -4.14 -11.02 -6.85
CA GLN A 132 -2.68 -11.14 -6.84
C GLN A 132 -2.07 -10.58 -5.56
N ALA A 133 -2.59 -9.44 -5.10
CA ALA A 133 -2.17 -8.82 -3.85
C ALA A 133 -2.46 -9.74 -2.67
N LEU A 134 -3.66 -10.35 -2.62
CA LEU A 134 -4.02 -11.28 -1.55
C LEU A 134 -3.02 -12.43 -1.42
N LYS A 135 -2.64 -13.04 -2.54
CA LYS A 135 -1.64 -14.14 -2.55
C LYS A 135 -0.30 -13.68 -1.99
N THR A 136 0.13 -12.47 -2.32
CA THR A 136 1.39 -11.91 -1.82
C THR A 136 1.30 -11.67 -0.31
N TYR A 137 0.20 -11.12 0.18
CA TYR A 137 0.00 -10.91 1.62
C TYR A 137 0.01 -12.24 2.39
N GLU A 138 -0.70 -13.24 1.90
CA GLU A 138 -0.72 -14.58 2.50
C GLU A 138 0.69 -15.17 2.59
N LYS A 139 1.47 -15.09 1.52
CA LYS A 139 2.87 -15.59 1.48
C LYS A 139 3.76 -14.87 2.48
N LEU A 140 3.51 -13.60 2.76
CA LEU A 140 4.29 -12.81 3.70
C LEU A 140 3.80 -12.93 5.15
N GLY A 141 2.84 -13.80 5.42
CA GLY A 141 2.39 -14.14 6.77
C GLY A 141 1.24 -13.29 7.29
N PHE A 142 0.54 -12.56 6.42
CA PHE A 142 -0.71 -11.91 6.80
C PHE A 142 -1.83 -12.95 6.90
N GLU A 143 -2.64 -12.84 7.94
CA GLU A 143 -3.77 -13.73 8.20
C GLU A 143 -5.07 -12.95 8.15
N TYR A 144 -6.13 -13.58 7.63
CA TYR A 144 -7.45 -12.95 7.58
C TYR A 144 -8.04 -12.80 8.97
N ILE A 145 -8.68 -11.66 9.21
CA ILE A 145 -9.53 -11.42 10.38
C ILE A 145 -10.96 -11.15 9.88
N ASP A 146 -11.94 -11.24 10.79
CA ASP A 146 -13.35 -11.27 10.40
C ASP A 146 -14.05 -9.92 10.44
N HIS A 147 -13.36 -8.85 10.84
CA HIS A 147 -13.91 -7.49 10.90
C HIS A 147 -12.83 -6.44 10.78
N ALA A 148 -13.22 -5.22 10.39
CA ALA A 148 -12.33 -4.08 10.37
C ALA A 148 -11.92 -3.67 11.79
N ILE A 149 -10.68 -3.23 11.94
CA ILE A 149 -10.22 -2.57 13.17
C ILE A 149 -9.76 -1.15 12.83
N GLY A 150 -9.77 -0.26 13.82
CA GLY A 150 -9.44 1.15 13.59
C GLY A 150 -10.48 1.89 12.76
N ASN A 151 -10.13 3.09 12.34
CA ASN A 151 -10.97 3.97 11.54
C ASN A 151 -10.22 4.51 10.33
N SER A 152 -10.12 3.71 9.26
CA SER A 152 -9.49 4.13 8.00
C SER A 152 -10.40 5.05 7.18
N GLY A 153 -11.71 5.05 7.45
CA GLY A 153 -12.70 5.72 6.64
C GLY A 153 -13.14 4.92 5.40
N HIS A 154 -12.62 3.72 5.18
CA HIS A 154 -12.93 2.89 4.01
C HIS A 154 -14.00 1.85 4.33
N PHE A 155 -15.25 2.13 3.98
CA PHE A 155 -16.36 1.19 4.18
C PHE A 155 -16.55 0.21 2.99
N GLY A 156 -15.85 0.44 1.88
CA GLY A 156 -15.96 -0.39 0.67
C GLY A 156 -15.00 -1.57 0.63
N CYS A 157 -14.15 -1.76 1.64
CA CYS A 157 -13.24 -2.89 1.74
C CYS A 157 -13.94 -4.03 2.48
N ASP A 158 -13.89 -5.24 1.93
CA ASP A 158 -14.61 -6.42 2.43
C ASP A 158 -13.69 -7.46 3.08
N LEU A 159 -12.38 -7.29 2.98
CA LEU A 159 -11.39 -8.20 3.53
C LEU A 159 -10.39 -7.45 4.39
N TRP A 160 -10.03 -8.06 5.51
CA TRP A 160 -9.10 -7.48 6.49
C TRP A 160 -8.08 -8.52 6.88
N MET A 161 -6.82 -8.09 6.99
CA MET A 161 -5.73 -8.99 7.35
C MET A 161 -4.85 -8.36 8.41
N LEU A 162 -4.17 -9.19 9.18
CA LEU A 162 -3.25 -8.78 10.24
C LEU A 162 -2.00 -9.65 10.20
N LYS A 163 -0.85 -9.02 10.40
CA LYS A 163 0.43 -9.69 10.57
C LYS A 163 1.06 -9.28 11.88
N LYS A 164 1.49 -10.28 12.68
CA LYS A 164 2.35 -10.06 13.85
C LYS A 164 3.80 -9.94 13.39
N LEU A 165 4.50 -8.94 13.91
CA LEU A 165 5.90 -8.68 13.57
C LEU A 165 6.90 -9.42 14.47
#